data_df12ef287fbcf2bad23ac3e42e3e985d
#
_entry.id   df12ef287fbcf2bad23ac3e42e3e985d
#
_cell.length_a   1.000
_cell.length_b   1.000
_cell.length_c   1.000
_cell.angle_alpha   90.00
_cell.angle_beta   90.00
_cell.angle_gamma   90.00
#
_symmetry.space_group_name_H-M   'P 1'
#
loop_
_entity.id
_entity.type
_entity.pdbx_description
1 polymer ?
#
loop_
_entity_poly.entity_id
_entity_poly.type
_entity_poly.pdbx_seq_one_letter_code
_entity_poly.pdbx_strand_id
1 'polypeptide(L)'
;ICAVVFVLEMIGGLNWIDAFKTAIALAVAAIPEGLATVVTIVLAIGVSKMSKQNAIVKKLPAVETLGSCNVVCSDKTGTLTQNKMTVMKIYQTNLKDLKDLDEKERQMLSYFAICCDAAIQNKNGKIERIGDPTELALLDVNISFGKDISSYKRLLDIPFDSERKLMTTVIQENGKYLAIT
;
A
#
# COMPACT_ATOMS: atom_id res chain seq x y z
N ILE A 1 -4.88 27.32 44.29
CA ILE A 1 -3.71 27.85 45.03
C ILE A 1 -3.67 29.35 44.88
N CYS A 2 -3.62 29.99 43.69
CA CYS A 2 -3.52 31.43 43.48
C CYS A 2 -4.63 32.23 44.18
N ALA A 3 -5.90 31.76 44.12
CA ALA A 3 -7.01 32.36 44.79
C ALA A 3 -6.87 32.30 46.33
N VAL A 4 -6.34 31.21 46.87
CA VAL A 4 -6.09 31.05 48.31
C VAL A 4 -4.99 32.02 48.78
N VAL A 5 -3.89 32.14 48.00
CA VAL A 5 -2.82 33.09 48.31
C VAL A 5 -3.34 34.51 48.30
N PHE A 6 -4.12 34.90 47.26
CA PHE A 6 -4.74 36.21 47.19
C PHE A 6 -5.58 36.56 48.44
N VAL A 7 -6.43 35.62 48.87
CA VAL A 7 -7.29 35.80 50.05
C VAL A 7 -6.44 35.90 51.33
N LEU A 8 -5.42 35.07 51.48
CA LEU A 8 -4.53 35.13 52.65
C LEU A 8 -3.77 36.42 52.73
N GLU A 9 -3.27 36.95 51.60
CA GLU A 9 -2.56 38.24 51.55
C GLU A 9 -3.52 39.40 51.85
N MET A 10 -4.79 39.34 51.38
CA MET A 10 -5.82 40.31 51.72
C MET A 10 -6.14 40.31 53.24
N ILE A 11 -6.26 39.14 53.87
CA ILE A 11 -6.46 39.00 55.30
C ILE A 11 -5.23 39.47 56.08
N GLY A 12 -4.03 39.26 55.54
CA GLY A 12 -2.76 39.73 56.09
C GLY A 12 -2.54 41.24 56.02
N GLY A 13 -3.48 42.01 55.46
CA GLY A 13 -3.42 43.47 55.39
C GLY A 13 -2.62 44.07 54.23
N LEU A 14 -2.25 43.27 53.26
CA LEU A 14 -1.63 43.77 52.02
C LEU A 14 -2.64 44.54 51.17
N ASN A 15 -2.15 45.52 50.40
CA ASN A 15 -2.97 46.26 49.47
C ASN A 15 -3.50 45.31 48.40
N TRP A 16 -4.78 45.43 48.03
CA TRP A 16 -5.41 44.55 47.04
C TRP A 16 -4.68 44.49 45.71
N ILE A 17 -4.02 45.59 45.28
CA ILE A 17 -3.24 45.65 44.05
C ILE A 17 -2.00 44.75 44.15
N ASP A 18 -1.33 44.74 45.27
CA ASP A 18 -0.11 43.96 45.47
C ASP A 18 -0.43 42.48 45.65
N ALA A 19 -1.47 42.15 46.39
CA ALA A 19 -1.99 40.80 46.48
C ALA A 19 -2.43 40.24 45.12
N PHE A 20 -3.04 41.08 44.28
CA PHE A 20 -3.44 40.67 42.93
C PHE A 20 -2.22 40.45 42.02
N LYS A 21 -1.18 41.30 42.08
CA LYS A 21 0.07 41.08 41.35
C LYS A 21 0.76 39.77 41.74
N THR A 22 0.84 39.49 43.02
CA THR A 22 1.43 38.24 43.52
C THR A 22 0.66 37.02 43.04
N ALA A 23 -0.69 37.07 43.11
CA ALA A 23 -1.54 35.98 42.63
C ALA A 23 -1.36 35.75 41.13
N ILE A 24 -1.27 36.80 40.30
CA ILE A 24 -1.00 36.68 38.86
C ILE A 24 0.40 36.13 38.61
N ALA A 25 1.41 36.64 39.30
CA ALA A 25 2.80 36.17 39.13
C ALA A 25 2.89 34.66 39.44
N LEU A 26 2.21 34.22 40.50
CA LEU A 26 2.14 32.80 40.86
C LEU A 26 1.38 31.98 39.82
N ALA A 27 0.29 32.49 39.27
CA ALA A 27 -0.47 31.84 38.23
C ALA A 27 0.36 31.63 36.94
N VAL A 28 1.08 32.65 36.53
CA VAL A 28 1.98 32.58 35.36
C VAL A 28 3.14 31.61 35.62
N ALA A 29 3.76 31.67 36.79
CA ALA A 29 4.85 30.77 37.18
C ALA A 29 4.41 29.30 37.27
N ALA A 30 3.13 29.04 37.52
CA ALA A 30 2.57 27.68 37.59
C ALA A 30 2.32 27.08 36.18
N ILE A 31 2.38 27.86 35.10
CA ILE A 31 2.21 27.36 33.75
C ILE A 31 3.52 26.69 33.30
N PRO A 32 3.53 25.38 33.01
CA PRO A 32 4.73 24.70 32.55
C PRO A 32 5.02 25.04 31.07
N GLU A 33 5.61 26.21 30.81
CA GLU A 33 5.90 26.71 29.45
C GLU A 33 6.74 25.74 28.62
N GLY A 34 7.62 24.97 29.28
CA GLY A 34 8.45 23.96 28.64
C GLY A 34 7.68 22.71 28.16
N LEU A 35 6.46 22.44 28.64
CA LEU A 35 5.73 21.21 28.35
C LEU A 35 5.41 21.08 26.85
N ALA A 36 4.89 22.14 26.23
CA ALA A 36 4.57 22.14 24.81
C ALA A 36 5.82 21.88 23.94
N THR A 37 6.93 22.47 24.31
CA THR A 37 8.23 22.29 23.64
C THR A 37 8.72 20.86 23.76
N VAL A 38 8.67 20.26 24.95
CA VAL A 38 9.09 18.87 25.20
C VAL A 38 8.22 17.90 24.41
N VAL A 39 6.89 18.07 24.42
CA VAL A 39 5.97 17.22 23.64
C VAL A 39 6.30 17.30 22.15
N THR A 40 6.51 18.51 21.62
CA THR A 40 6.85 18.68 20.20
C THR A 40 8.15 17.99 19.82
N ILE A 41 9.19 18.11 20.68
CA ILE A 41 10.49 17.44 20.46
C ILE A 41 10.32 15.92 20.45
N VAL A 42 9.60 15.37 21.42
CA VAL A 42 9.37 13.92 21.51
C VAL A 42 8.62 13.40 20.29
N LEU A 43 7.57 14.11 19.85
CA LEU A 43 6.83 13.74 18.63
C LEU A 43 7.73 13.84 17.38
N ALA A 44 8.57 14.86 17.28
CA ALA A 44 9.52 15.01 16.16
C ALA A 44 10.54 13.86 16.10
N ILE A 45 11.06 13.41 17.25
CA ILE A 45 11.92 12.23 17.34
C ILE A 45 11.15 10.98 16.90
N GLY A 46 9.88 10.83 17.30
CA GLY A 46 9.01 9.75 16.88
C GLY A 46 8.84 9.70 15.36
N VAL A 47 8.51 10.83 14.73
CA VAL A 47 8.41 10.97 13.26
C VAL A 47 9.73 10.60 12.58
N SER A 48 10.86 11.08 13.11
CA SER A 48 12.18 10.76 12.54
C SER A 48 12.46 9.25 12.56
N LYS A 49 12.10 8.55 13.65
CA LYS A 49 12.23 7.09 13.73
C LYS A 49 11.31 6.37 12.74
N MET A 50 10.06 6.82 12.60
CA MET A 50 9.10 6.25 11.67
C MET A 50 9.53 6.44 10.21
N SER A 51 10.07 7.62 9.87
CA SER A 51 10.60 7.91 8.53
C SER A 51 11.74 6.96 8.14
N LYS A 52 12.61 6.59 9.08
CA LYS A 52 13.67 5.59 8.85
C LYS A 52 13.13 4.18 8.56
N GLN A 53 11.88 3.91 8.93
CA GLN A 53 11.15 2.68 8.63
C GLN A 53 10.20 2.84 7.43
N ASN A 54 10.43 3.83 6.57
CA ASN A 54 9.63 4.16 5.39
C ASN A 54 8.16 4.54 5.69
N ALA A 55 7.86 4.92 6.93
CA ALA A 55 6.53 5.41 7.31
C ALA A 55 6.49 6.95 7.19
N ILE A 56 5.64 7.46 6.29
CA ILE A 56 5.52 8.91 6.05
C ILE A 56 4.40 9.47 6.92
N VAL A 57 4.76 10.30 7.89
CA VAL A 57 3.82 10.99 8.77
C VAL A 57 3.60 12.42 8.27
N LYS A 58 2.37 12.77 7.92
CA LYS A 58 2.02 14.10 7.41
C LYS A 58 1.70 15.12 8.51
N LYS A 59 1.30 14.68 9.70
CA LYS A 59 0.93 15.55 10.83
C LYS A 59 1.50 14.98 12.11
N LEU A 60 2.17 15.82 12.92
CA LEU A 60 2.76 15.42 14.20
C LEU A 60 1.77 14.73 15.17
N PRO A 61 0.53 15.22 15.37
CA PRO A 61 -0.42 14.56 16.26
C PRO A 61 -0.81 13.14 15.85
N ALA A 62 -0.62 12.78 14.57
CA ALA A 62 -0.91 11.42 14.09
C ALA A 62 -0.03 10.36 14.75
N VAL A 63 1.16 10.70 15.22
CA VAL A 63 2.06 9.78 15.95
C VAL A 63 1.45 9.37 17.28
N GLU A 64 0.86 10.33 18.01
CA GLU A 64 0.19 10.10 19.29
C GLU A 64 -1.05 9.22 19.10
N THR A 65 -1.89 9.55 18.11
CA THR A 65 -3.07 8.76 17.77
C THR A 65 -2.71 7.32 17.40
N LEU A 66 -1.63 7.14 16.64
CA LEU A 66 -1.15 5.81 16.26
C LEU A 66 -0.66 5.03 17.50
N GLY A 67 0.01 5.69 18.44
CA GLY A 67 0.51 5.06 19.68
C GLY A 67 -0.60 4.62 20.63
N SER A 68 -1.78 5.24 20.56
CA SER A 68 -2.95 4.92 21.39
C SER A 68 -3.96 4.00 20.68
N CYS A 69 -3.65 3.53 19.47
CA CYS A 69 -4.56 2.70 18.68
C CYS A 69 -4.64 1.27 19.23
N ASN A 70 -5.86 0.82 19.54
CA ASN A 70 -6.12 -0.54 20.00
C ASN A 70 -6.57 -1.49 18.91
N VAL A 71 -7.05 -0.96 17.77
CA VAL A 71 -7.56 -1.74 16.65
C VAL A 71 -6.98 -1.17 15.34
N VAL A 72 -6.40 -2.04 14.53
CA VAL A 72 -5.88 -1.70 13.20
C VAL A 72 -6.69 -2.43 12.16
N CYS A 73 -7.38 -1.69 11.29
CA CYS A 73 -8.05 -2.21 10.11
C CYS A 73 -7.15 -1.99 8.90
N SER A 74 -6.75 -3.07 8.23
CA SER A 74 -5.87 -2.99 7.07
C SER A 74 -6.56 -3.59 5.85
N ASP A 75 -6.48 -2.91 4.71
CA ASP A 75 -6.82 -3.52 3.43
C ASP A 75 -5.77 -4.57 3.05
N LYS A 76 -6.20 -5.59 2.30
CA LYS A 76 -5.32 -6.68 1.88
C LYS A 76 -4.40 -6.24 0.74
N THR A 77 -4.99 -5.67 -0.33
CA THR A 77 -4.28 -5.47 -1.60
C THR A 77 -3.39 -4.24 -1.58
N GLY A 78 -2.10 -4.41 -1.84
CA GLY A 78 -1.12 -3.31 -1.84
C GLY A 78 -0.69 -2.84 -0.44
N THR A 79 -1.27 -3.40 0.63
CA THR A 79 -0.89 -3.12 2.02
C THR A 79 -0.26 -4.34 2.68
N LEU A 80 -1.01 -5.43 2.80
CA LEU A 80 -0.50 -6.72 3.30
C LEU A 80 0.15 -7.54 2.19
N THR A 81 -0.18 -7.26 0.94
CA THR A 81 0.38 -7.89 -0.25
C THR A 81 1.09 -6.85 -1.12
N GLN A 82 1.98 -7.32 -1.99
CA GLN A 82 2.76 -6.46 -2.88
C GLN A 82 1.99 -6.02 -4.14
N ASN A 83 0.70 -6.32 -4.25
CA ASN A 83 -0.09 -6.17 -5.48
C ASN A 83 0.59 -6.82 -6.70
N LYS A 84 1.27 -7.93 -6.47
CA LYS A 84 1.97 -8.71 -7.49
C LYS A 84 1.44 -10.14 -7.43
N MET A 85 0.92 -10.60 -8.55
CA MET A 85 0.51 -11.98 -8.74
C MET A 85 1.67 -12.81 -9.29
N THR A 86 1.70 -14.09 -8.97
CA THR A 86 2.68 -15.03 -9.48
C THR A 86 1.99 -16.39 -9.65
N VAL A 87 2.13 -16.98 -10.81
CA VAL A 87 1.64 -18.36 -11.04
C VAL A 87 2.53 -19.30 -10.27
N MET A 88 1.94 -20.07 -9.36
CA MET A 88 2.68 -21.04 -8.54
C MET A 88 2.48 -22.47 -9.04
N LYS A 89 1.25 -22.81 -9.39
CA LYS A 89 0.85 -24.15 -9.79
C LYS A 89 -0.20 -24.12 -10.87
N ILE A 90 -0.29 -25.20 -11.63
CA ILE A 90 -1.31 -25.43 -12.64
C ILE A 90 -2.09 -26.69 -12.26
N TYR A 91 -3.39 -26.65 -12.49
CA TYR A 91 -4.27 -27.81 -12.39
C TYR A 91 -4.93 -28.06 -13.75
N GLN A 92 -4.70 -29.23 -14.29
CA GLN A 92 -5.44 -29.77 -15.44
C GLN A 92 -6.14 -31.06 -15.04
N THR A 93 -5.40 -32.13 -14.84
CA THR A 93 -5.87 -33.40 -14.28
C THR A 93 -5.36 -33.56 -12.86
N ASN A 94 -4.15 -33.10 -12.61
CA ASN A 94 -3.47 -33.10 -11.30
C ASN A 94 -2.86 -31.72 -11.07
N LEU A 95 -2.64 -31.38 -9.78
CA LEU A 95 -1.94 -30.17 -9.39
C LEU A 95 -0.44 -30.37 -9.60
N LYS A 96 0.19 -29.54 -10.45
CA LYS A 96 1.62 -29.58 -10.75
C LYS A 96 2.32 -28.27 -10.44
N ASP A 97 3.56 -28.35 -10.01
CA ASP A 97 4.45 -27.20 -9.92
C ASP A 97 4.94 -26.81 -11.32
N LEU A 98 5.32 -25.53 -11.50
CA LEU A 98 5.77 -25.02 -12.81
C LEU A 98 6.97 -25.79 -13.38
N LYS A 99 7.79 -26.42 -12.52
CA LYS A 99 8.97 -27.19 -12.92
C LYS A 99 8.63 -28.54 -13.57
N ASP A 100 7.46 -29.10 -13.20
CA ASP A 100 7.03 -30.45 -13.57
C ASP A 100 6.08 -30.46 -14.78
N LEU A 101 5.92 -29.31 -15.45
CA LEU A 101 5.02 -29.15 -16.59
C LEU A 101 5.59 -29.81 -17.85
N ASP A 102 4.74 -30.59 -18.53
CA ASP A 102 5.01 -31.10 -19.86
C ASP A 102 4.82 -30.01 -20.94
N GLU A 103 5.17 -30.35 -22.19
CA GLU A 103 5.10 -29.40 -23.30
C GLU A 103 3.66 -28.96 -23.62
N LYS A 104 2.67 -29.83 -23.43
CA LYS A 104 1.25 -29.48 -23.65
C LYS A 104 0.75 -28.48 -22.61
N GLU A 105 1.16 -28.67 -21.36
CA GLU A 105 0.79 -27.78 -20.26
C GLU A 105 1.47 -26.42 -20.41
N ARG A 106 2.73 -26.37 -20.89
CA ARG A 106 3.41 -25.12 -21.23
C ARG A 106 2.75 -24.42 -22.41
N GLN A 107 2.29 -25.16 -23.41
CA GLN A 107 1.52 -24.60 -24.52
C GLN A 107 0.19 -24.00 -24.05
N MET A 108 -0.50 -24.65 -23.12
CA MET A 108 -1.71 -24.10 -22.49
C MET A 108 -1.43 -22.75 -21.80
N LEU A 109 -0.32 -22.63 -21.08
CA LEU A 109 0.10 -21.34 -20.50
C LEU A 109 0.36 -20.25 -21.57
N SER A 110 0.93 -20.64 -22.71
CA SER A 110 1.11 -19.71 -23.82
C SER A 110 -0.24 -19.23 -24.37
N TYR A 111 -1.23 -20.08 -24.46
CA TYR A 111 -2.58 -19.67 -24.86
C TYR A 111 -3.21 -18.71 -23.85
N PHE A 112 -3.04 -18.94 -22.53
CA PHE A 112 -3.48 -17.98 -21.53
C PHE A 112 -2.78 -16.64 -21.69
N ALA A 113 -1.47 -16.63 -21.93
CA ALA A 113 -0.71 -15.41 -22.16
C ALA A 113 -1.14 -14.67 -23.43
N ILE A 114 -1.50 -15.39 -24.50
CA ILE A 114 -2.03 -14.80 -25.75
C ILE A 114 -3.40 -14.14 -25.50
N CYS A 115 -4.21 -14.67 -24.60
CA CYS A 115 -5.52 -14.13 -24.26
C CYS A 115 -5.46 -12.98 -23.24
N CYS A 116 -4.29 -12.42 -22.93
CA CYS A 116 -4.12 -11.27 -22.03
C CYS A 116 -4.08 -9.96 -22.81
N ASP A 117 -4.57 -8.89 -22.20
CA ASP A 117 -4.45 -7.52 -22.71
C ASP A 117 -3.25 -6.78 -22.09
N ALA A 118 -2.62 -7.38 -21.09
CA ALA A 118 -1.39 -6.87 -20.48
C ALA A 118 -0.20 -6.92 -21.45
N ALA A 119 0.73 -5.99 -21.27
CA ALA A 119 1.95 -5.91 -22.05
C ALA A 119 3.19 -5.72 -21.19
N ILE A 120 4.28 -6.37 -21.59
CA ILE A 120 5.62 -6.16 -21.02
C ILE A 120 6.48 -5.59 -22.13
N GLN A 121 6.93 -4.34 -21.97
CA GLN A 121 7.73 -3.64 -22.97
C GLN A 121 9.07 -3.21 -22.37
N ASN A 122 10.12 -3.27 -23.19
CA ASN A 122 11.42 -2.70 -22.83
C ASN A 122 11.54 -1.30 -23.42
N LYS A 123 11.43 -0.28 -22.58
CA LYS A 123 11.53 1.12 -22.99
C LYS A 123 12.77 1.75 -22.37
N ASN A 124 13.74 2.12 -23.21
CA ASN A 124 15.00 2.73 -22.77
C ASN A 124 15.77 1.93 -21.71
N GLY A 125 15.79 0.58 -21.83
CA GLY A 125 16.48 -0.30 -20.88
C GLY A 125 15.71 -0.54 -19.57
N LYS A 126 14.50 0.01 -19.42
CA LYS A 126 13.60 -0.28 -18.31
C LYS A 126 12.44 -1.15 -18.78
N ILE A 127 12.16 -2.19 -18.02
CA ILE A 127 11.00 -3.06 -18.26
C ILE A 127 9.77 -2.35 -17.70
N GLU A 128 8.88 -1.94 -18.60
CA GLU A 128 7.58 -1.35 -18.27
C GLU A 128 6.51 -2.45 -18.34
N ARG A 129 5.68 -2.56 -17.31
CA ARG A 129 4.62 -3.55 -17.16
C ARG A 129 3.29 -2.83 -17.12
N ILE A 130 2.44 -3.10 -18.08
CA ILE A 130 1.15 -2.43 -18.27
C ILE A 130 0.06 -3.49 -18.28
N GLY A 131 -0.95 -3.35 -17.42
CA GLY A 131 -2.09 -4.25 -17.37
C GLY A 131 -2.41 -4.77 -15.96
N ASP A 132 -3.34 -5.70 -15.88
CA ASP A 132 -3.77 -6.32 -14.63
C ASP A 132 -2.65 -7.22 -14.05
N PRO A 133 -2.44 -7.22 -12.72
CA PRO A 133 -1.44 -8.08 -12.07
C PRO A 133 -1.60 -9.58 -12.37
N THR A 134 -2.82 -10.06 -12.57
CA THR A 134 -3.10 -11.47 -12.88
C THR A 134 -2.60 -11.82 -14.29
N GLU A 135 -2.88 -10.97 -15.26
CA GLU A 135 -2.43 -11.13 -16.64
C GLU A 135 -0.90 -11.02 -16.75
N LEU A 136 -0.32 -10.05 -16.03
CA LEU A 136 1.14 -9.89 -15.95
C LEU A 136 1.83 -11.14 -15.40
N ALA A 137 1.21 -11.85 -14.45
CA ALA A 137 1.74 -13.11 -13.93
C ALA A 137 1.77 -14.22 -14.99
N LEU A 138 0.77 -14.28 -15.88
CA LEU A 138 0.73 -15.23 -16.98
C LEU A 138 1.80 -14.92 -18.04
N LEU A 139 2.01 -13.64 -18.36
CA LEU A 139 3.07 -13.20 -19.24
C LEU A 139 4.47 -13.51 -18.67
N ASP A 140 4.69 -13.22 -17.37
CA ASP A 140 5.96 -13.50 -16.68
C ASP A 140 6.32 -14.98 -16.74
N VAL A 141 5.37 -15.87 -16.50
CA VAL A 141 5.58 -17.31 -16.56
C VAL A 141 5.88 -17.77 -17.99
N ASN A 142 5.16 -17.25 -18.99
CA ASN A 142 5.40 -17.58 -20.37
C ASN A 142 6.81 -17.15 -20.83
N ILE A 143 7.25 -15.95 -20.45
CA ILE A 143 8.62 -15.47 -20.71
C ILE A 143 9.65 -16.37 -20.03
N SER A 144 9.38 -16.83 -18.80
CA SER A 144 10.30 -17.72 -18.08
C SER A 144 10.53 -19.06 -18.78
N PHE A 145 9.57 -19.52 -19.59
CA PHE A 145 9.70 -20.71 -20.43
C PHE A 145 10.32 -20.43 -21.80
N GLY A 146 10.70 -19.18 -22.09
CA GLY A 146 11.29 -18.79 -23.35
C GLY A 146 10.34 -18.93 -24.56
N LYS A 147 9.02 -18.93 -24.31
CA LYS A 147 8.02 -18.98 -25.37
C LYS A 147 7.76 -17.59 -25.91
N ASP A 148 7.91 -17.42 -27.21
CA ASP A 148 7.56 -16.19 -27.91
C ASP A 148 6.12 -16.26 -28.41
N ILE A 149 5.26 -15.42 -27.82
CA ILE A 149 3.85 -15.30 -28.20
C ILE A 149 3.61 -14.21 -29.26
N SER A 150 4.62 -13.43 -29.63
CA SER A 150 4.49 -12.34 -30.59
C SER A 150 4.23 -12.85 -32.02
N SER A 151 4.56 -14.11 -32.31
CA SER A 151 4.32 -14.77 -33.58
C SER A 151 2.84 -15.09 -33.85
N TYR A 152 2.02 -15.13 -32.78
CA TYR A 152 0.58 -15.41 -32.92
C TYR A 152 -0.18 -14.14 -33.28
N LYS A 153 -0.83 -14.16 -34.43
CA LYS A 153 -1.69 -13.05 -34.87
C LYS A 153 -3.07 -13.17 -34.24
N ARG A 154 -3.41 -12.24 -33.38
CA ARG A 154 -4.78 -12.10 -32.87
C ARG A 154 -5.67 -11.57 -34.00
N LEU A 155 -6.75 -12.27 -34.30
CA LEU A 155 -7.68 -11.95 -35.38
C LEU A 155 -8.93 -11.26 -34.89
N LEU A 156 -9.41 -11.67 -33.71
CA LEU A 156 -10.59 -11.13 -33.05
C LEU A 156 -10.38 -11.16 -31.55
N ASP A 157 -10.77 -10.11 -30.88
CA ASP A 157 -10.76 -10.01 -29.42
C ASP A 157 -12.14 -9.61 -28.93
N ILE A 158 -12.64 -10.38 -27.97
CA ILE A 158 -13.82 -10.04 -27.18
C ILE A 158 -13.32 -9.76 -25.77
N PRO A 159 -13.32 -8.50 -25.33
CA PRO A 159 -12.76 -8.11 -24.05
C PRO A 159 -13.47 -8.77 -22.88
N PHE A 160 -12.86 -8.72 -21.71
CA PHE A 160 -13.46 -9.22 -20.48
C PHE A 160 -14.79 -8.53 -20.22
N ASP A 161 -15.81 -9.32 -19.99
CA ASP A 161 -17.14 -8.85 -19.61
C ASP A 161 -17.49 -9.37 -18.23
N SER A 162 -17.96 -8.47 -17.36
CA SER A 162 -18.25 -8.80 -15.95
C SER A 162 -19.48 -9.70 -15.76
N GLU A 163 -20.39 -9.75 -16.73
CA GLU A 163 -21.54 -10.66 -16.71
C GLU A 163 -21.14 -12.04 -17.18
N ARG A 164 -20.37 -12.13 -18.28
CA ARG A 164 -19.83 -13.38 -18.81
C ARG A 164 -18.75 -13.99 -17.91
N LYS A 165 -17.97 -13.15 -17.20
CA LYS A 165 -16.75 -13.53 -16.47
C LYS A 165 -15.67 -14.15 -17.36
N LEU A 166 -15.67 -13.85 -18.63
CA LEU A 166 -14.81 -14.42 -19.66
C LEU A 166 -14.32 -13.32 -20.62
N MET A 167 -13.12 -13.52 -21.13
CA MET A 167 -12.63 -12.84 -22.33
C MET A 167 -12.32 -13.91 -23.39
N THR A 168 -12.26 -13.53 -24.67
CA THR A 168 -12.00 -14.46 -25.76
C THR A 168 -11.10 -13.83 -26.79
N THR A 169 -10.04 -14.53 -27.17
CA THR A 169 -9.15 -14.14 -28.28
C THR A 169 -9.14 -15.24 -29.33
N VAL A 170 -9.30 -14.87 -30.59
CA VAL A 170 -9.20 -15.79 -31.72
C VAL A 170 -7.87 -15.61 -32.43
N ILE A 171 -7.14 -16.69 -32.58
CA ILE A 171 -5.86 -16.73 -33.30
C ILE A 171 -5.93 -17.68 -34.48
N GLN A 172 -4.98 -17.54 -35.40
CA GLN A 172 -4.74 -18.52 -36.45
C GLN A 172 -3.49 -19.32 -36.14
N GLU A 173 -3.61 -20.64 -36.08
CA GLU A 173 -2.52 -21.55 -35.84
C GLU A 173 -2.62 -22.73 -36.82
N ASN A 174 -1.54 -23.02 -37.55
CA ASN A 174 -1.46 -24.12 -38.53
C ASN A 174 -2.63 -24.15 -39.52
N GLY A 175 -3.09 -22.96 -39.98
CA GLY A 175 -4.19 -22.83 -40.94
C GLY A 175 -5.58 -23.04 -40.33
N LYS A 176 -5.69 -23.25 -39.02
CA LYS A 176 -6.95 -23.39 -38.29
C LYS A 176 -7.21 -22.17 -37.42
N TYR A 177 -8.46 -21.89 -37.13
CA TYR A 177 -8.84 -20.86 -36.18
C TYR A 177 -9.03 -21.51 -34.80
N LEU A 178 -8.39 -20.93 -33.80
CA LEU A 178 -8.48 -21.32 -32.41
C LEU A 178 -9.06 -20.18 -31.59
N ALA A 179 -10.16 -20.42 -30.91
CA ALA A 179 -10.73 -19.51 -29.93
C ALA A 179 -10.24 -19.90 -28.53
N ILE A 180 -9.61 -18.98 -27.83
CA ILE A 180 -9.12 -19.12 -26.46
C ILE A 180 -10.06 -18.29 -25.60
N THR A 181 -10.69 -18.90 -24.60
CA THR A 181 -11.67 -18.25 -23.72
C THR A 181 -11.39 -18.56 -22.28
#